data_54758cf89da4293d81c2ee2f53a2a011
#
_entry.id   54758cf89da4293d81c2ee2f53a2a011
#
_cell.length_a   1.000
_cell.length_b   1.000
_cell.length_c   1.000
_cell.angle_alpha   90.00
_cell.angle_beta   90.00
_cell.angle_gamma   90.00
#
_symmetry.space_group_name_H-M   'P 1'
#
loop_
_entity.id
_entity.type
_entity.pdbx_description
1 polymer ?
#
loop_
_entity_poly.entity_id
_entity_poly.type
_entity_poly.pdbx_seq_one_letter_code
_entity_poly.pdbx_strand_id
1 'polypeptide(L)'
;MDLDTEIRAASSDPQKLEALYRAAQQDGQAERFRAAVLSLYEAAPDNLLYAAWFHRLQAPDAEAKPRRGVNWLAAIPLSILTGLIFWALSDVERLLVADLIPHLLIWWSPIATMSALVFLALTAKRNLGRAIALGLGVLAAAAYAVLITPTLAPEWKTEQYLIIAAIHLPLLCWAALGISVLGFRSSVEDRFAFLIKSIEVMVMAGLYLIAGMAFGALTVGLFAALNIDLPEIWRRFIVAGGFGLLPVLAVATVYDPTRPPAEQDFEQGLSRIINTMMRLLLPLTLGLLVVYIFVIPFNFFAPFESRDLLIVYNLMLFGILGLLVGATPLRAEDLAPGLRRWLRAGSI
;
A
#
# COMPACT_ATOMS: atom_id res chain seq x y z
N MET A 1 -18.43 -32.66 -27.02
CA MET A 1 -17.42 -33.75 -26.95
C MET A 1 -17.11 -33.94 -25.50
N ASP A 2 -16.92 -35.16 -25.00
CA ASP A 2 -16.71 -35.37 -23.58
C ASP A 2 -15.27 -34.97 -23.22
N LEU A 3 -15.08 -34.21 -22.12
CA LEU A 3 -13.80 -33.68 -21.66
C LEU A 3 -12.73 -34.80 -21.54
N ASP A 4 -13.15 -35.99 -21.10
CA ASP A 4 -12.28 -37.16 -20.97
C ASP A 4 -11.72 -37.64 -22.31
N THR A 5 -12.52 -37.54 -23.38
CA THR A 5 -12.11 -37.91 -24.73
C THR A 5 -11.10 -36.90 -25.30
N GLU A 6 -11.28 -35.61 -24.99
CA GLU A 6 -10.36 -34.54 -25.43
C GLU A 6 -9.02 -34.63 -24.71
N ILE A 7 -9.03 -34.94 -23.40
CA ILE A 7 -7.81 -35.14 -22.62
C ILE A 7 -7.02 -36.35 -23.12
N ARG A 8 -7.71 -37.47 -23.46
CA ARG A 8 -7.06 -38.63 -24.07
C ARG A 8 -6.43 -38.31 -25.43
N ALA A 9 -7.13 -37.55 -26.27
CA ALA A 9 -6.61 -37.11 -27.56
C ALA A 9 -5.40 -36.15 -27.44
N ALA A 10 -5.20 -35.52 -26.28
CA ALA A 10 -4.08 -34.65 -25.95
C ALA A 10 -2.92 -35.37 -25.24
N SER A 11 -2.88 -36.70 -25.22
CA SER A 11 -1.91 -37.52 -24.46
C SER A 11 -0.42 -37.28 -24.79
N SER A 12 -0.14 -36.65 -25.93
CA SER A 12 1.22 -36.30 -26.39
C SER A 12 1.39 -34.79 -26.68
N ASP A 13 0.35 -34.00 -26.45
CA ASP A 13 0.35 -32.57 -26.76
C ASP A 13 0.21 -31.72 -25.47
N PRO A 14 1.34 -31.22 -24.92
CA PRO A 14 1.33 -30.41 -23.69
C PRO A 14 0.55 -29.09 -23.83
N GLN A 15 0.59 -28.47 -25.01
CA GLN A 15 -0.09 -27.20 -25.27
C GLN A 15 -1.61 -27.37 -25.30
N LYS A 16 -2.06 -28.43 -25.91
CA LYS A 16 -3.49 -28.75 -25.96
C LYS A 16 -4.03 -29.12 -24.59
N LEU A 17 -3.27 -29.87 -23.80
CA LEU A 17 -3.67 -30.26 -22.45
C LEU A 17 -3.74 -29.02 -21.52
N GLU A 18 -2.80 -28.09 -21.66
CA GLU A 18 -2.83 -26.81 -20.93
C GLU A 18 -4.03 -25.95 -21.35
N ALA A 19 -4.37 -25.91 -22.65
CA ALA A 19 -5.55 -25.18 -23.11
C ALA A 19 -6.86 -25.77 -22.57
N LEU A 20 -6.98 -27.10 -22.53
CA LEU A 20 -8.13 -27.80 -21.95
C LEU A 20 -8.25 -27.52 -20.42
N TYR A 21 -7.12 -27.49 -19.69
CA TYR A 21 -7.11 -27.16 -18.27
C TYR A 21 -7.62 -25.74 -18.02
N ARG A 22 -7.14 -24.76 -18.81
CA ARG A 22 -7.59 -23.37 -18.70
C ARG A 22 -9.07 -23.20 -19.01
N ALA A 23 -9.56 -23.88 -20.05
CA ALA A 23 -10.98 -23.90 -20.37
C ALA A 23 -11.80 -24.52 -19.22
N ALA A 24 -11.37 -25.68 -18.71
CA ALA A 24 -12.03 -26.31 -17.58
C ALA A 24 -12.05 -25.45 -16.30
N GLN A 25 -11.01 -24.65 -16.06
CA GLN A 25 -11.00 -23.68 -14.96
C GLN A 25 -12.02 -22.56 -15.17
N GLN A 26 -12.13 -22.01 -16.38
CA GLN A 26 -13.09 -20.95 -16.71
C GLN A 26 -14.54 -21.42 -16.64
N ASP A 27 -14.79 -22.67 -17.03
CA ASP A 27 -16.13 -23.28 -17.04
C ASP A 27 -16.53 -23.93 -15.71
N GLY A 28 -15.69 -23.81 -14.66
CA GLY A 28 -15.96 -24.42 -13.35
C GLY A 28 -15.85 -25.93 -13.32
N GLN A 29 -15.21 -26.55 -14.33
CA GLN A 29 -15.03 -28.00 -14.47
C GLN A 29 -13.62 -28.48 -14.06
N ALA A 30 -12.88 -27.71 -13.31
CA ALA A 30 -11.50 -28.03 -12.89
C ALA A 30 -11.40 -29.38 -12.15
N GLU A 31 -12.37 -29.72 -11.30
CA GLU A 31 -12.40 -30.99 -10.59
C GLU A 31 -12.65 -32.19 -11.51
N ARG A 32 -13.44 -32.00 -12.58
CA ARG A 32 -13.63 -33.04 -13.62
C ARG A 32 -12.34 -33.26 -14.39
N PHE A 33 -11.67 -32.20 -14.80
CA PHE A 33 -10.36 -32.30 -15.46
C PHE A 33 -9.36 -33.04 -14.57
N ARG A 34 -9.32 -32.73 -13.30
CA ARG A 34 -8.45 -33.39 -12.30
C ARG A 34 -8.74 -34.88 -12.21
N ALA A 35 -10.01 -35.23 -12.05
CA ALA A 35 -10.43 -36.65 -11.99
C ALA A 35 -10.08 -37.42 -13.27
N ALA A 36 -10.26 -36.80 -14.43
CA ALA A 36 -9.92 -37.41 -15.72
C ALA A 36 -8.40 -37.65 -15.88
N VAL A 37 -7.57 -36.67 -15.52
CA VAL A 37 -6.10 -36.83 -15.55
C VAL A 37 -5.63 -37.92 -14.58
N LEU A 38 -6.23 -37.99 -13.37
CA LEU A 38 -5.94 -39.04 -12.39
C LEU A 38 -6.22 -40.44 -12.94
N SER A 39 -7.42 -40.64 -13.51
CA SER A 39 -7.81 -41.92 -14.08
C SER A 39 -6.91 -42.32 -15.29
N LEU A 40 -6.50 -41.36 -16.09
CA LEU A 40 -5.61 -41.61 -17.25
C LEU A 40 -4.16 -41.90 -16.82
N TYR A 41 -3.68 -41.31 -15.75
CA TYR A 41 -2.37 -41.61 -15.14
C TYR A 41 -2.37 -43.04 -14.56
N GLU A 42 -3.42 -43.44 -13.86
CA GLU A 42 -3.58 -44.81 -13.36
C GLU A 42 -3.62 -45.84 -14.49
N ALA A 43 -4.22 -45.50 -15.63
CA ALA A 43 -4.33 -46.37 -16.81
C ALA A 43 -3.01 -46.44 -17.63
N ALA A 44 -2.19 -45.39 -17.60
CA ALA A 44 -0.94 -45.28 -18.36
C ALA A 44 0.16 -44.56 -17.55
N PRO A 45 0.73 -45.20 -16.51
CA PRO A 45 1.70 -44.56 -15.60
C PRO A 45 3.04 -44.23 -16.29
N ASP A 46 3.36 -44.87 -17.40
CA ASP A 46 4.56 -44.61 -18.19
C ASP A 46 4.46 -43.36 -19.10
N ASN A 47 3.26 -42.73 -19.18
CA ASN A 47 3.09 -41.53 -19.95
C ASN A 47 3.62 -40.33 -19.11
N LEU A 48 4.78 -39.80 -19.53
CA LEU A 48 5.45 -38.68 -18.87
C LEU A 48 4.58 -37.42 -18.74
N LEU A 49 3.69 -37.17 -19.73
CA LEU A 49 2.82 -36.00 -19.70
C LEU A 49 1.72 -36.17 -18.64
N TYR A 50 1.11 -37.34 -18.53
CA TYR A 50 0.12 -37.63 -17.49
C TYR A 50 0.77 -37.65 -16.09
N ALA A 51 1.99 -38.20 -15.96
CA ALA A 51 2.73 -38.17 -14.71
C ALA A 51 3.04 -36.73 -14.28
N ALA A 52 3.51 -35.87 -15.19
CA ALA A 52 3.77 -34.46 -14.92
C ALA A 52 2.51 -33.71 -14.48
N TRP A 53 1.38 -33.94 -15.16
CA TRP A 53 0.11 -33.33 -14.81
C TRP A 53 -0.46 -33.89 -13.50
N PHE A 54 -0.31 -35.17 -13.22
CA PHE A 54 -0.68 -35.77 -11.96
C PHE A 54 0.04 -35.10 -10.79
N HIS A 55 1.38 -34.97 -10.87
CA HIS A 55 2.15 -34.29 -9.82
C HIS A 55 1.82 -32.80 -9.74
N ARG A 56 1.57 -32.13 -10.86
CA ARG A 56 1.12 -30.73 -10.89
C ARG A 56 -0.23 -30.54 -10.21
N LEU A 57 -1.18 -31.43 -10.44
CA LEU A 57 -2.53 -31.36 -9.86
C LEU A 57 -2.61 -31.90 -8.43
N GLN A 58 -1.66 -32.75 -8.02
CA GLN A 58 -1.50 -33.16 -6.62
C GLN A 58 -0.68 -32.17 -5.77
N ALA A 59 0.21 -31.43 -6.41
CA ALA A 59 0.84 -30.33 -5.70
C ALA A 59 -0.29 -29.44 -5.17
N PRO A 60 -0.39 -29.24 -3.84
CA PRO A 60 -1.38 -28.31 -3.34
C PRO A 60 -1.17 -27.02 -4.10
N ASP A 61 -2.26 -26.48 -4.68
CA ASP A 61 -2.21 -25.22 -5.41
C ASP A 61 -1.37 -24.23 -4.60
N ALA A 62 -0.08 -24.12 -4.92
CA ALA A 62 0.79 -23.12 -4.32
C ALA A 62 0.33 -21.71 -4.71
N GLU A 63 -0.62 -21.65 -5.69
CA GLU A 63 -1.14 -20.43 -6.26
C GLU A 63 -2.45 -19.92 -5.67
N ALA A 64 -3.13 -20.73 -4.84
CA ALA A 64 -4.40 -20.29 -4.24
C ALA A 64 -4.55 -20.73 -2.80
N LYS A 65 -3.61 -20.35 -1.92
CA LYS A 65 -4.00 -20.26 -0.51
C LYS A 65 -5.13 -19.22 -0.44
N PRO A 66 -6.36 -19.62 -0.06
CA PRO A 66 -7.48 -18.70 -0.03
C PRO A 66 -7.05 -17.46 0.78
N ARG A 67 -7.26 -16.28 0.20
CA ARG A 67 -6.99 -15.01 0.88
C ARG A 67 -7.71 -15.05 2.21
N ARG A 68 -6.98 -15.04 3.30
CA ARG A 68 -7.60 -15.00 4.62
C ARG A 68 -8.36 -13.70 4.69
N GLY A 69 -9.66 -13.76 4.99
CA GLY A 69 -10.48 -12.56 5.08
C GLY A 69 -9.86 -11.55 6.05
N VAL A 70 -10.13 -10.28 5.81
CA VAL A 70 -9.67 -9.18 6.68
C VAL A 70 -10.04 -9.47 8.14
N ASN A 71 -9.11 -9.28 9.04
CA ASN A 71 -9.36 -9.40 10.47
C ASN A 71 -10.12 -8.17 11.00
N TRP A 72 -11.42 -8.12 10.70
CA TRP A 72 -12.27 -6.99 11.11
C TRP A 72 -12.40 -6.84 12.63
N LEU A 73 -12.24 -7.94 13.39
CA LEU A 73 -12.27 -7.91 14.86
C LEU A 73 -11.11 -7.09 15.46
N ALA A 74 -9.99 -7.02 14.77
CA ALA A 74 -8.87 -6.17 15.16
C ALA A 74 -8.91 -4.82 14.46
N ALA A 75 -9.25 -4.78 13.15
CA ALA A 75 -9.23 -3.57 12.35
C ALA A 75 -10.22 -2.51 12.84
N ILE A 76 -11.48 -2.87 13.08
CA ILE A 76 -12.52 -1.91 13.47
C ILE A 76 -12.22 -1.25 14.81
N PRO A 77 -11.95 -1.97 15.92
CA PRO A 77 -11.65 -1.31 17.19
C PRO A 77 -10.41 -0.42 17.15
N LEU A 78 -9.34 -0.86 16.46
CA LEU A 78 -8.13 -0.06 16.32
C LEU A 78 -8.37 1.19 15.47
N SER A 79 -9.15 1.09 14.41
CA SER A 79 -9.54 2.25 13.60
C SER A 79 -10.34 3.25 14.43
N ILE A 80 -11.35 2.79 15.17
CA ILE A 80 -12.16 3.65 16.04
C ILE A 80 -11.29 4.33 17.12
N LEU A 81 -10.41 3.56 17.76
CA LEU A 81 -9.48 4.12 18.76
C LEU A 81 -8.60 5.21 18.16
N THR A 82 -8.02 4.96 16.97
CA THR A 82 -7.19 5.94 16.27
C THR A 82 -8.02 7.18 15.90
N GLY A 83 -9.26 6.99 15.45
CA GLY A 83 -10.20 8.07 15.16
C GLY A 83 -10.52 8.94 16.38
N LEU A 84 -10.77 8.31 17.52
CA LEU A 84 -11.03 9.03 18.77
C LEU A 84 -9.81 9.83 19.25
N ILE A 85 -8.60 9.28 19.11
CA ILE A 85 -7.36 9.98 19.45
C ILE A 85 -7.16 11.18 18.50
N PHE A 86 -7.38 11.01 17.20
CA PHE A 86 -7.29 12.12 16.22
C PHE A 86 -8.30 13.22 16.54
N TRP A 87 -9.55 12.84 16.83
CA TRP A 87 -10.56 13.79 17.28
C TRP A 87 -10.12 14.56 18.53
N ALA A 88 -9.61 13.87 19.55
CA ALA A 88 -9.14 14.51 20.79
C ALA A 88 -7.99 15.50 20.52
N LEU A 89 -7.05 15.16 19.61
CA LEU A 89 -5.91 16.01 19.25
C LEU A 89 -6.21 17.10 18.22
N SER A 90 -7.43 17.13 17.65
CA SER A 90 -7.78 18.06 16.58
C SER A 90 -8.22 19.45 17.05
N ASP A 91 -8.14 19.75 18.35
CA ASP A 91 -8.50 21.06 18.89
C ASP A 91 -7.42 22.10 18.57
N VAL A 92 -7.62 22.79 17.43
CA VAL A 92 -6.67 23.79 16.91
C VAL A 92 -6.61 25.05 17.79
N GLU A 93 -7.67 25.34 18.55
CA GLU A 93 -7.69 26.52 19.41
C GLU A 93 -6.95 26.29 20.73
N ARG A 94 -6.91 25.04 21.23
CA ARG A 94 -6.36 24.70 22.55
C ARG A 94 -5.11 23.86 22.50
N LEU A 95 -4.89 23.12 21.40
CA LEU A 95 -3.81 22.14 21.30
C LEU A 95 -2.83 22.52 20.20
N LEU A 96 -2.04 23.58 20.44
CA LEU A 96 -0.96 24.02 19.56
C LEU A 96 0.40 23.66 20.17
N VAL A 97 1.33 23.24 19.32
CA VAL A 97 2.75 23.09 19.66
C VAL A 97 3.42 24.45 19.51
N ALA A 98 3.94 24.99 20.62
CA ALA A 98 4.59 26.31 20.67
C ALA A 98 3.72 27.45 20.08
N ASP A 99 2.40 27.35 20.19
CA ASP A 99 1.41 28.28 19.61
C ASP A 99 1.48 28.46 18.08
N LEU A 100 2.17 27.54 17.37
CA LEU A 100 2.43 27.63 15.94
C LEU A 100 1.63 26.63 15.10
N ILE A 101 1.67 25.36 15.46
CA ILE A 101 1.05 24.30 14.67
C ILE A 101 0.18 23.36 15.52
N PRO A 102 -0.89 22.79 14.95
CA PRO A 102 -1.72 21.81 15.67
C PRO A 102 -0.93 20.59 16.12
N HIS A 103 -1.16 20.12 17.34
CA HIS A 103 -0.57 18.87 17.85
C HIS A 103 -0.84 17.70 16.91
N LEU A 104 -2.04 17.64 16.32
CA LEU A 104 -2.39 16.56 15.39
C LEU A 104 -1.40 16.46 14.22
N LEU A 105 -0.83 17.58 13.73
CA LEU A 105 0.12 17.58 12.61
C LEU A 105 1.43 16.83 12.93
N ILE A 106 1.85 16.80 14.18
CA ILE A 106 3.04 16.04 14.61
C ILE A 106 2.66 14.59 14.99
N TRP A 107 1.52 14.39 15.64
CA TRP A 107 1.16 13.11 16.23
C TRP A 107 0.41 12.15 15.31
N TRP A 108 -0.16 12.62 14.18
CA TRP A 108 -0.99 11.76 13.33
C TRP A 108 -0.25 10.51 12.82
N SER A 109 0.98 10.68 12.31
CA SER A 109 1.73 9.55 11.71
C SER A 109 2.26 8.57 12.75
N PRO A 110 2.81 8.97 13.93
CA PRO A 110 3.17 8.04 14.99
C PRO A 110 1.97 7.25 15.55
N ILE A 111 0.84 7.90 15.77
CA ILE A 111 -0.38 7.24 16.28
C ILE A 111 -0.94 6.25 15.24
N ALA A 112 -1.04 6.67 13.98
CA ALA A 112 -1.45 5.81 12.88
C ALA A 112 -0.52 4.59 12.73
N THR A 113 0.79 4.82 12.85
CA THR A 113 1.81 3.76 12.78
C THR A 113 1.69 2.79 13.94
N MET A 114 1.54 3.28 15.17
CA MET A 114 1.33 2.41 16.33
C MET A 114 0.10 1.51 16.14
N SER A 115 -1.02 2.09 15.70
CA SER A 115 -2.24 1.34 15.44
C SER A 115 -2.07 0.30 14.32
N ALA A 116 -1.38 0.67 13.24
CA ALA A 116 -1.07 -0.25 12.14
C ALA A 116 -0.13 -1.39 12.60
N LEU A 117 0.92 -1.09 13.36
CA LEU A 117 1.84 -2.08 13.93
C LEU A 117 1.12 -3.07 14.84
N VAL A 118 0.24 -2.59 15.70
CA VAL A 118 -0.59 -3.44 16.58
C VAL A 118 -1.53 -4.31 15.74
N PHE A 119 -2.20 -3.74 14.73
CA PHE A 119 -3.05 -4.51 13.81
C PHE A 119 -2.28 -5.63 13.11
N LEU A 120 -1.11 -5.32 12.54
CA LEU A 120 -0.25 -6.28 11.85
C LEU A 120 0.18 -7.41 12.80
N ALA A 121 0.63 -7.08 14.02
CA ALA A 121 1.10 -8.05 15.00
C ALA A 121 -0.03 -8.94 15.53
N LEU A 122 -1.20 -8.39 15.83
CA LEU A 122 -2.37 -9.15 16.29
C LEU A 122 -2.89 -10.10 15.21
N THR A 123 -2.90 -9.66 13.94
CA THR A 123 -3.37 -10.48 12.82
C THR A 123 -2.38 -11.57 12.46
N ALA A 124 -1.08 -11.27 12.42
CA ALA A 124 -0.01 -12.23 12.19
C ALA A 124 0.23 -13.16 13.38
N LYS A 125 -0.28 -12.83 14.57
CA LYS A 125 -0.04 -13.54 15.85
C LYS A 125 1.44 -13.73 16.17
N ARG A 126 2.27 -12.76 15.79
CA ARG A 126 3.73 -12.81 15.95
C ARG A 126 4.33 -11.43 16.16
N ASN A 127 5.50 -11.39 16.81
CA ASN A 127 6.32 -10.18 16.94
C ASN A 127 5.65 -8.97 17.63
N LEU A 128 4.65 -9.20 18.50
CA LEU A 128 3.93 -8.12 19.19
C LEU A 128 4.90 -7.22 19.99
N GLY A 129 5.89 -7.80 20.69
CA GLY A 129 6.88 -7.03 21.44
C GLY A 129 7.69 -6.08 20.55
N ARG A 130 8.09 -6.54 19.36
CA ARG A 130 8.80 -5.70 18.38
C ARG A 130 7.90 -4.59 17.84
N ALA A 131 6.65 -4.91 17.53
CA ALA A 131 5.68 -3.93 17.05
C ALA A 131 5.45 -2.81 18.10
N ILE A 132 5.27 -3.20 19.36
CA ILE A 132 5.12 -2.24 20.48
C ILE A 132 6.39 -1.41 20.64
N ALA A 133 7.58 -2.02 20.63
CA ALA A 133 8.85 -1.31 20.80
C ALA A 133 9.06 -0.27 19.69
N LEU A 134 8.78 -0.62 18.42
CA LEU A 134 8.86 0.31 17.28
C LEU A 134 7.82 1.41 17.38
N GLY A 135 6.57 1.06 17.75
CA GLY A 135 5.51 2.04 17.97
C GLY A 135 5.84 3.03 19.07
N LEU A 136 6.34 2.56 20.21
CA LEU A 136 6.81 3.43 21.30
C LEU A 136 8.01 4.28 20.86
N GLY A 137 8.91 3.74 20.04
CA GLY A 137 10.04 4.49 19.49
C GLY A 137 9.60 5.67 18.62
N VAL A 138 8.63 5.49 17.72
CA VAL A 138 8.12 6.61 16.89
C VAL A 138 7.29 7.61 17.71
N LEU A 139 6.55 7.15 18.73
CA LEU A 139 5.86 8.04 19.67
C LEU A 139 6.85 8.85 20.50
N ALA A 140 7.94 8.23 20.96
CA ALA A 140 9.02 8.93 21.68
C ALA A 140 9.72 9.97 20.79
N ALA A 141 9.93 9.67 19.50
CA ALA A 141 10.48 10.63 18.54
C ALA A 141 9.56 11.84 18.34
N ALA A 142 8.24 11.63 18.25
CA ALA A 142 7.27 12.72 18.19
C ALA A 142 7.24 13.53 19.50
N ALA A 143 7.27 12.86 20.66
CA ALA A 143 7.35 13.52 21.96
C ALA A 143 8.62 14.38 22.06
N TYR A 144 9.76 13.84 21.64
CA TYR A 144 11.02 14.60 21.60
C TYR A 144 10.91 15.82 20.70
N ALA A 145 10.30 15.67 19.50
CA ALA A 145 10.11 16.77 18.57
C ALA A 145 9.28 17.91 19.19
N VAL A 146 8.30 17.62 20.03
CA VAL A 146 7.50 18.62 20.74
C VAL A 146 8.26 19.19 21.93
N LEU A 147 8.92 18.35 22.72
CA LEU A 147 9.57 18.76 23.98
C LEU A 147 10.79 19.67 23.78
N ILE A 148 11.46 19.58 22.61
CA ILE A 148 12.63 20.42 22.33
C ILE A 148 12.25 21.85 21.92
N THR A 149 11.02 22.10 21.49
CA THR A 149 10.60 23.40 20.94
C THR A 149 10.84 24.58 21.87
N PRO A 150 10.65 24.51 23.20
CA PRO A 150 10.91 25.63 24.10
C PRO A 150 12.40 26.06 24.19
N THR A 151 13.31 25.15 23.75
CA THR A 151 14.76 25.42 23.73
C THR A 151 15.22 26.10 22.46
N LEU A 152 14.34 26.19 21.43
CA LEU A 152 14.64 26.76 20.12
C LEU A 152 14.28 28.27 20.14
N ALA A 153 15.26 29.12 20.11
CA ALA A 153 15.10 30.55 19.93
C ALA A 153 15.98 31.04 18.77
N PRO A 154 15.54 31.98 17.95
CA PRO A 154 14.24 32.68 17.92
C PRO A 154 13.10 31.84 17.29
N GLU A 155 11.88 32.36 17.35
CA GLU A 155 10.61 31.71 16.93
C GLU A 155 10.65 31.11 15.51
N TRP A 156 11.25 31.78 14.53
CA TRP A 156 11.38 31.27 13.17
C TRP A 156 12.14 29.94 13.07
N LYS A 157 13.06 29.66 14.00
CA LYS A 157 13.75 28.37 14.08
C LYS A 157 12.81 27.27 14.55
N THR A 158 11.95 27.59 15.51
CA THR A 158 10.92 26.67 16.02
C THR A 158 9.94 26.31 14.91
N GLU A 159 9.46 27.29 14.15
CA GLU A 159 8.56 27.06 13.02
C GLU A 159 9.20 26.15 11.97
N GLN A 160 10.40 26.47 11.51
CA GLN A 160 11.11 25.64 10.53
C GLN A 160 11.37 24.21 11.04
N TYR A 161 11.76 24.08 12.30
CA TYR A 161 11.98 22.79 12.93
C TYR A 161 10.71 21.95 12.94
N LEU A 162 9.57 22.52 13.34
CA LEU A 162 8.28 21.84 13.39
C LEU A 162 7.81 21.42 12.00
N ILE A 163 7.99 22.26 10.98
CA ILE A 163 7.68 21.90 9.58
C ILE A 163 8.55 20.71 9.12
N ILE A 164 9.85 20.75 9.41
CA ILE A 164 10.76 19.65 9.08
C ILE A 164 10.36 18.38 9.83
N ALA A 165 10.05 18.47 11.12
CA ALA A 165 9.59 17.34 11.92
C ALA A 165 8.29 16.75 11.36
N ALA A 166 7.32 17.56 10.98
CA ALA A 166 6.05 17.13 10.39
C ALA A 166 6.22 16.35 9.08
N ILE A 167 7.27 16.66 8.29
CA ILE A 167 7.60 15.96 7.04
C ILE A 167 8.39 14.66 7.31
N HIS A 168 9.34 14.68 8.26
CA HIS A 168 10.24 13.55 8.49
C HIS A 168 9.64 12.46 9.39
N LEU A 169 8.75 12.81 10.32
CA LEU A 169 8.08 11.83 11.17
C LEU A 169 7.31 10.77 10.37
N PRO A 170 6.51 11.10 9.34
CA PRO A 170 5.88 10.08 8.48
C PRO A 170 6.87 9.13 7.81
N LEU A 171 8.03 9.64 7.37
CA LEU A 171 9.10 8.81 6.78
C LEU A 171 9.71 7.86 7.80
N LEU A 172 9.98 8.35 9.02
CA LEU A 172 10.44 7.51 10.14
C LEU A 172 9.41 6.44 10.49
N CYS A 173 8.14 6.81 10.53
CA CYS A 173 7.02 5.90 10.77
C CYS A 173 6.93 4.81 9.70
N TRP A 174 7.06 5.17 8.43
CA TRP A 174 7.10 4.22 7.32
C TRP A 174 8.29 3.27 7.43
N ALA A 175 9.47 3.77 7.79
CA ALA A 175 10.65 2.93 8.05
C ALA A 175 10.42 1.96 9.23
N ALA A 176 9.77 2.39 10.30
CA ALA A 176 9.42 1.53 11.43
C ALA A 176 8.45 0.41 11.03
N LEU A 177 7.44 0.70 10.18
CA LEU A 177 6.56 -0.30 9.58
C LEU A 177 7.38 -1.30 8.75
N GLY A 178 8.30 -0.81 7.91
CA GLY A 178 9.20 -1.64 7.12
C GLY A 178 10.03 -2.59 7.99
N ILE A 179 10.66 -2.10 9.05
CA ILE A 179 11.43 -2.91 9.99
C ILE A 179 10.53 -3.96 10.68
N SER A 180 9.29 -3.61 11.01
CA SER A 180 8.35 -4.55 11.63
C SER A 180 7.99 -5.70 10.70
N VAL A 181 7.71 -5.38 9.42
CA VAL A 181 7.26 -6.36 8.41
C VAL A 181 8.42 -7.21 7.90
N LEU A 182 9.51 -6.57 7.50
CA LEU A 182 10.68 -7.21 6.86
C LEU A 182 11.63 -7.85 7.86
N GLY A 183 11.77 -7.27 9.05
CA GLY A 183 12.86 -7.60 9.97
C GLY A 183 14.21 -7.06 9.47
N PHE A 184 15.29 -7.52 10.12
CA PHE A 184 16.64 -7.06 9.79
C PHE A 184 17.33 -7.88 8.68
N ARG A 185 16.78 -9.06 8.35
CA ARG A 185 17.34 -9.99 7.36
C ARG A 185 16.25 -10.40 6.37
N SER A 186 15.88 -9.50 5.48
CA SER A 186 14.90 -9.75 4.42
C SER A 186 15.59 -9.91 3.06
N SER A 187 14.95 -10.66 2.16
CA SER A 187 15.36 -10.76 0.76
C SER A 187 15.16 -9.43 0.02
N VAL A 188 15.78 -9.29 -1.14
CA VAL A 188 15.58 -8.12 -2.00
C VAL A 188 14.13 -8.09 -2.51
N GLU A 189 13.58 -9.27 -2.82
CA GLU A 189 12.20 -9.43 -3.28
C GLU A 189 11.20 -8.96 -2.22
N ASP A 190 11.39 -9.34 -0.94
CA ASP A 190 10.52 -8.89 0.15
C ASP A 190 10.55 -7.37 0.33
N ARG A 191 11.74 -6.75 0.22
CA ARG A 191 11.90 -5.29 0.33
C ARG A 191 11.17 -4.58 -0.80
N PHE A 192 11.34 -5.08 -2.03
CA PHE A 192 10.67 -4.51 -3.19
C PHE A 192 9.14 -4.70 -3.11
N ALA A 193 8.69 -5.89 -2.70
CA ALA A 193 7.29 -6.18 -2.45
C ALA A 193 6.67 -5.25 -1.38
N PHE A 194 7.41 -4.97 -0.30
CA PHE A 194 6.98 -4.01 0.72
C PHE A 194 6.80 -2.61 0.14
N LEU A 195 7.72 -2.14 -0.74
CA LEU A 195 7.61 -0.84 -1.39
C LEU A 195 6.34 -0.77 -2.24
N ILE A 196 6.08 -1.78 -3.09
CA ILE A 196 4.88 -1.83 -3.92
C ILE A 196 3.62 -1.82 -3.05
N LYS A 197 3.56 -2.65 -2.01
CA LYS A 197 2.41 -2.70 -1.08
C LYS A 197 2.24 -1.40 -0.30
N SER A 198 3.31 -0.70 0.03
CA SER A 198 3.21 0.64 0.64
C SER A 198 2.51 1.63 -0.29
N ILE A 199 2.83 1.62 -1.59
CA ILE A 199 2.15 2.47 -2.58
C ILE A 199 0.68 2.10 -2.69
N GLU A 200 0.34 0.80 -2.74
CA GLU A 200 -1.05 0.35 -2.77
C GLU A 200 -1.84 0.80 -1.54
N VAL A 201 -1.24 0.71 -0.34
CA VAL A 201 -1.86 1.21 0.90
C VAL A 201 -2.09 2.72 0.83
N MET A 202 -1.11 3.50 0.31
CA MET A 202 -1.25 4.95 0.14
C MET A 202 -2.39 5.30 -0.83
N VAL A 203 -2.49 4.60 -1.96
CA VAL A 203 -3.57 4.82 -2.94
C VAL A 203 -4.93 4.47 -2.33
N MET A 204 -5.03 3.35 -1.60
CA MET A 204 -6.26 2.96 -0.91
C MET A 204 -6.65 3.98 0.17
N ALA A 205 -5.68 4.45 0.96
CA ALA A 205 -5.93 5.51 1.93
C ALA A 205 -6.43 6.79 1.27
N GLY A 206 -5.87 7.16 0.10
CA GLY A 206 -6.36 8.29 -0.70
C GLY A 206 -7.79 8.11 -1.20
N LEU A 207 -8.16 6.92 -1.67
CA LEU A 207 -9.54 6.62 -2.09
C LEU A 207 -10.51 6.70 -0.90
N TYR A 208 -10.15 6.15 0.25
CA TYR A 208 -10.96 6.26 1.46
C TYR A 208 -11.08 7.71 1.92
N LEU A 209 -9.99 8.50 1.79
CA LEU A 209 -9.99 9.91 2.08
C LEU A 209 -11.01 10.66 1.22
N ILE A 210 -10.99 10.46 -0.10
CA ILE A 210 -11.93 11.09 -1.04
C ILE A 210 -13.37 10.71 -0.67
N ALA A 211 -13.63 9.42 -0.44
CA ALA A 211 -14.95 8.94 -0.02
C ALA A 211 -15.37 9.54 1.33
N GLY A 212 -14.46 9.60 2.30
CA GLY A 212 -14.72 10.21 3.61
C GLY A 212 -14.96 11.70 3.54
N MET A 213 -14.21 12.43 2.71
CA MET A 213 -14.43 13.86 2.47
C MET A 213 -15.81 14.11 1.81
N ALA A 214 -16.18 13.31 0.81
CA ALA A 214 -17.49 13.40 0.18
C ALA A 214 -18.63 13.14 1.20
N PHE A 215 -18.50 12.10 2.02
CA PHE A 215 -19.46 11.81 3.08
C PHE A 215 -19.54 12.93 4.12
N GLY A 216 -18.40 13.44 4.56
CA GLY A 216 -18.32 14.55 5.51
C GLY A 216 -18.97 15.83 4.95
N ALA A 217 -18.67 16.16 3.70
CA ALA A 217 -19.26 17.31 3.02
C ALA A 217 -20.78 17.18 2.86
N LEU A 218 -21.26 15.99 2.48
CA LEU A 218 -22.70 15.71 2.41
C LEU A 218 -23.37 15.85 3.79
N THR A 219 -22.74 15.32 4.83
CA THR A 219 -23.25 15.39 6.20
C THR A 219 -23.37 16.84 6.67
N VAL A 220 -22.26 17.59 6.58
CA VAL A 220 -22.27 19.01 6.98
C VAL A 220 -23.23 19.83 6.12
N GLY A 221 -23.25 19.60 4.79
CA GLY A 221 -24.15 20.28 3.87
C GLY A 221 -25.64 20.02 4.15
N LEU A 222 -25.99 18.78 4.53
CA LEU A 222 -27.39 18.44 4.88
C LEU A 222 -27.84 19.18 6.14
N PHE A 223 -27.02 19.25 7.18
CA PHE A 223 -27.34 20.01 8.39
C PHE A 223 -27.43 21.52 8.10
N ALA A 224 -26.51 22.05 7.30
CA ALA A 224 -26.53 23.45 6.88
C ALA A 224 -27.83 23.81 6.08
N ALA A 225 -28.27 22.90 5.18
CA ALA A 225 -29.51 23.07 4.43
C ALA A 225 -30.77 23.10 5.34
N LEU A 226 -30.69 22.48 6.50
CA LEU A 226 -31.74 22.51 7.52
C LEU A 226 -31.61 23.71 8.49
N ASN A 227 -30.70 24.65 8.23
CA ASN A 227 -30.30 25.73 9.14
C ASN A 227 -29.88 25.25 10.55
N ILE A 228 -29.28 24.08 10.63
CA ILE A 228 -28.73 23.52 11.86
C ILE A 228 -27.22 23.69 11.84
N ASP A 229 -26.70 24.57 12.67
CA ASP A 229 -25.28 24.72 12.84
C ASP A 229 -24.73 23.55 13.67
N LEU A 230 -23.88 22.74 13.05
CA LEU A 230 -23.18 21.66 13.75
C LEU A 230 -22.15 22.26 14.72
N PRO A 231 -22.24 21.97 16.04
CA PRO A 231 -21.22 22.37 16.99
C PRO A 231 -19.84 21.92 16.54
N GLU A 232 -18.81 22.72 16.84
CA GLU A 232 -17.39 22.47 16.46
C GLU A 232 -16.93 21.07 16.84
N ILE A 233 -17.35 20.58 18.00
CA ILE A 233 -17.00 19.25 18.49
C ILE A 233 -17.44 18.12 17.55
N TRP A 234 -18.63 18.25 16.91
CA TRP A 234 -19.13 17.27 15.94
C TRP A 234 -18.47 17.41 14.58
N ARG A 235 -18.19 18.62 14.12
CA ARG A 235 -17.44 18.86 12.88
C ARG A 235 -16.05 18.22 12.99
N ARG A 236 -15.35 18.43 14.10
CA ARG A 236 -14.06 17.83 14.39
C ARG A 236 -14.14 16.30 14.48
N PHE A 237 -15.20 15.75 15.08
CA PHE A 237 -15.41 14.31 15.15
C PHE A 237 -15.56 13.69 13.77
N ILE A 238 -16.37 14.30 12.90
CA ILE A 238 -16.57 13.81 11.52
C ILE A 238 -15.29 13.90 10.71
N VAL A 239 -14.59 15.04 10.75
CA VAL A 239 -13.39 15.28 9.95
C VAL A 239 -12.19 14.55 10.55
N ALA A 240 -11.72 14.97 11.69
CA ALA A 240 -10.48 14.42 12.28
C ALA A 240 -10.66 12.98 12.76
N GLY A 241 -11.80 12.65 13.39
CA GLY A 241 -12.14 11.29 13.77
C GLY A 241 -12.25 10.38 12.57
N GLY A 242 -12.91 10.83 11.50
CA GLY A 242 -12.99 10.12 10.23
C GLY A 242 -11.64 9.86 9.60
N PHE A 243 -10.75 10.85 9.56
CA PHE A 243 -9.37 10.71 9.11
C PHE A 243 -8.59 9.63 9.88
N GLY A 244 -8.79 9.57 11.18
CA GLY A 244 -8.11 8.60 12.05
C GLY A 244 -8.54 7.15 11.80
N LEU A 245 -9.69 6.89 11.13
CA LEU A 245 -10.09 5.54 10.74
C LEU A 245 -9.24 4.98 9.60
N LEU A 246 -8.76 5.85 8.69
CA LEU A 246 -8.22 5.47 7.40
C LEU A 246 -6.92 4.63 7.45
N PRO A 247 -5.92 4.92 8.29
CA PRO A 247 -4.65 4.23 8.27
C PRO A 247 -4.78 2.72 8.49
N VAL A 248 -5.54 2.32 9.52
CA VAL A 248 -5.72 0.89 9.83
C VAL A 248 -6.61 0.22 8.79
N LEU A 249 -7.67 0.88 8.32
CA LEU A 249 -8.56 0.35 7.28
C LEU A 249 -7.80 0.12 5.96
N ALA A 250 -6.97 1.07 5.55
CA ALA A 250 -6.18 0.95 4.32
C ALA A 250 -5.20 -0.24 4.40
N VAL A 251 -4.47 -0.36 5.52
CA VAL A 251 -3.56 -1.50 5.73
C VAL A 251 -4.35 -2.82 5.76
N ALA A 252 -5.46 -2.87 6.49
CA ALA A 252 -6.25 -4.09 6.66
C ALA A 252 -6.86 -4.61 5.35
N THR A 253 -7.22 -3.74 4.43
CA THR A 253 -7.84 -4.10 3.16
C THR A 253 -6.83 -4.47 2.07
N VAL A 254 -5.59 -3.96 2.14
CA VAL A 254 -4.57 -4.14 1.11
C VAL A 254 -3.57 -5.23 1.48
N TYR A 255 -3.18 -5.31 2.75
CA TYR A 255 -2.07 -6.14 3.19
C TYR A 255 -2.54 -7.34 4.02
N ASP A 256 -2.08 -8.56 3.69
CA ASP A 256 -2.30 -9.77 4.49
C ASP A 256 -1.10 -10.02 5.42
N PRO A 257 -1.22 -9.73 6.72
CA PRO A 257 -0.10 -9.88 7.66
C PRO A 257 0.33 -11.33 7.91
N THR A 258 -0.43 -12.31 7.42
CA THR A 258 -0.13 -13.75 7.60
C THR A 258 0.83 -14.28 6.55
N ARG A 259 1.07 -13.51 5.46
CA ARG A 259 1.98 -13.86 4.37
C ARG A 259 3.22 -12.97 4.37
N PRO A 260 4.39 -13.49 3.94
CA PRO A 260 5.54 -12.64 3.68
C PRO A 260 5.25 -11.64 2.55
N PRO A 261 5.98 -10.51 2.49
CA PRO A 261 5.73 -9.48 1.48
C PRO A 261 5.79 -9.97 0.03
N ALA A 262 6.74 -10.84 -0.31
CA ALA A 262 6.88 -11.39 -1.67
C ALA A 262 5.73 -12.33 -2.10
N GLU A 263 5.00 -12.90 -1.12
CA GLU A 263 3.86 -13.80 -1.36
C GLU A 263 2.50 -13.06 -1.34
N GLN A 264 2.50 -11.73 -1.25
CA GLN A 264 1.29 -10.93 -1.34
C GLN A 264 0.69 -11.02 -2.76
N ASP A 265 -0.62 -10.81 -2.84
CA ASP A 265 -1.31 -10.77 -4.13
C ASP A 265 -1.08 -9.41 -4.81
N PHE A 266 -0.50 -9.43 -6.01
CA PHE A 266 -0.21 -8.25 -6.83
C PHE A 266 -0.99 -8.23 -8.16
N GLU A 267 -1.76 -9.28 -8.46
CA GLU A 267 -2.38 -9.47 -9.77
C GLU A 267 -3.90 -9.32 -9.75
N GLN A 268 -4.52 -9.32 -8.56
CA GLN A 268 -5.97 -9.31 -8.44
C GLN A 268 -6.54 -7.98 -7.94
N GLY A 269 -7.73 -7.63 -8.44
CA GLY A 269 -8.53 -6.51 -7.96
C GLY A 269 -7.83 -5.16 -8.08
N LEU A 270 -7.76 -4.43 -6.97
CA LEU A 270 -7.21 -3.07 -6.91
C LEU A 270 -5.73 -3.02 -7.28
N SER A 271 -4.94 -4.01 -6.89
CA SER A 271 -3.51 -4.10 -7.23
C SER A 271 -3.30 -4.07 -8.74
N ARG A 272 -4.13 -4.79 -9.51
CA ARG A 272 -4.07 -4.80 -10.97
C ARG A 272 -4.39 -3.42 -11.56
N ILE A 273 -5.40 -2.75 -11.03
CA ILE A 273 -5.79 -1.39 -11.48
C ILE A 273 -4.66 -0.42 -11.20
N ILE A 274 -4.13 -0.41 -9.97
CA ILE A 274 -3.04 0.47 -9.57
C ILE A 274 -1.80 0.23 -10.43
N ASN A 275 -1.38 -1.03 -10.60
CA ASN A 275 -0.22 -1.38 -11.44
C ASN A 275 -0.43 -0.96 -12.90
N THR A 276 -1.65 -1.11 -13.43
CA THR A 276 -1.98 -0.68 -14.79
C THR A 276 -1.91 0.84 -14.91
N MET A 277 -2.47 1.59 -13.96
CA MET A 277 -2.39 3.05 -13.92
C MET A 277 -0.95 3.55 -13.79
N MET A 278 -0.14 2.94 -12.91
CA MET A 278 1.27 3.29 -12.74
C MET A 278 2.06 3.07 -14.03
N ARG A 279 1.82 1.92 -14.71
CA ARG A 279 2.46 1.61 -16.01
C ARG A 279 2.04 2.57 -17.13
N LEU A 280 0.80 3.06 -17.11
CA LEU A 280 0.29 4.03 -18.09
C LEU A 280 0.88 5.43 -17.82
N LEU A 281 0.97 5.83 -16.55
CA LEU A 281 1.49 7.14 -16.16
C LEU A 281 3.01 7.26 -16.33
N LEU A 282 3.74 6.15 -16.24
CA LEU A 282 5.21 6.15 -16.33
C LEU A 282 5.74 6.80 -17.62
N PRO A 283 5.35 6.41 -18.86
CA PRO A 283 5.85 7.04 -20.06
C PRO A 283 5.45 8.51 -20.17
N LEU A 284 4.26 8.88 -19.69
CA LEU A 284 3.80 10.27 -19.66
C LEU A 284 4.68 11.11 -18.74
N THR A 285 4.99 10.62 -17.56
CA THR A 285 5.82 11.29 -16.56
C THR A 285 7.27 11.41 -17.02
N LEU A 286 7.82 10.36 -17.66
CA LEU A 286 9.15 10.41 -18.26
C LEU A 286 9.22 11.40 -19.43
N GLY A 287 8.16 11.47 -20.25
CA GLY A 287 8.06 12.49 -21.30
C GLY A 287 8.05 13.91 -20.73
N LEU A 288 7.31 14.15 -19.64
CA LEU A 288 7.33 15.41 -18.93
C LEU A 288 8.71 15.74 -18.35
N LEU A 289 9.39 14.74 -17.78
CA LEU A 289 10.76 14.90 -17.25
C LEU A 289 11.74 15.31 -18.34
N VAL A 290 11.65 14.71 -19.54
CA VAL A 290 12.47 15.08 -20.68
C VAL A 290 12.24 16.55 -21.06
N VAL A 291 10.97 16.99 -21.17
CA VAL A 291 10.65 18.41 -21.41
C VAL A 291 11.27 19.28 -20.32
N TYR A 292 11.21 18.86 -19.08
CA TYR A 292 11.71 19.58 -17.94
C TYR A 292 13.24 19.75 -17.99
N ILE A 293 13.99 18.70 -18.39
CA ILE A 293 15.46 18.77 -18.59
C ILE A 293 15.83 19.86 -19.61
N PHE A 294 15.00 20.06 -20.63
CA PHE A 294 15.26 21.16 -21.62
C PHE A 294 14.89 22.55 -21.08
N VAL A 295 13.97 22.65 -20.11
CA VAL A 295 13.53 23.93 -19.52
C VAL A 295 14.49 24.39 -18.41
N ILE A 296 15.06 23.46 -17.63
CA ILE A 296 15.97 23.77 -16.51
C ILE A 296 17.11 24.71 -16.88
N PRO A 297 17.85 24.54 -18.02
CA PRO A 297 18.96 25.41 -18.34
C PRO A 297 18.57 26.90 -18.50
N PHE A 298 17.33 27.16 -18.91
CA PHE A 298 16.82 28.53 -19.08
C PHE A 298 16.33 29.14 -17.74
N ASN A 299 16.13 28.33 -16.72
CA ASN A 299 15.64 28.73 -15.40
C ASN A 299 16.50 28.15 -14.27
N PHE A 300 17.80 28.00 -14.52
CA PHE A 300 18.70 27.25 -13.64
C PHE A 300 18.76 27.81 -12.22
N PHE A 301 18.68 29.13 -12.05
CA PHE A 301 18.77 29.79 -10.76
C PHE A 301 17.42 29.82 -9.99
N ALA A 302 16.30 29.64 -10.68
CA ALA A 302 14.98 29.75 -10.08
C ALA A 302 14.78 28.86 -8.81
N PRO A 303 15.27 27.58 -8.74
CA PRO A 303 15.17 26.78 -7.54
C PRO A 303 15.97 27.31 -6.35
N PHE A 304 17.01 28.09 -6.61
CA PHE A 304 17.86 28.68 -5.56
C PHE A 304 17.29 30.00 -5.05
N GLU A 305 16.45 30.66 -5.84
CA GLU A 305 15.78 31.91 -5.51
C GLU A 305 14.45 31.69 -4.77
N SER A 306 13.83 30.52 -4.97
CA SER A 306 12.52 30.19 -4.38
C SER A 306 12.53 28.83 -3.72
N ARG A 307 12.33 28.84 -2.38
CA ARG A 307 12.19 27.62 -1.57
C ARG A 307 11.00 26.75 -2.02
N ASP A 308 9.91 27.36 -2.45
CA ASP A 308 8.71 26.67 -2.90
C ASP A 308 8.97 25.84 -4.16
N LEU A 309 9.77 26.36 -5.09
CA LEU A 309 10.21 25.61 -6.27
C LEU A 309 11.06 24.38 -5.91
N LEU A 310 11.94 24.49 -4.93
CA LEU A 310 12.73 23.36 -4.42
C LEU A 310 11.82 22.26 -3.84
N ILE A 311 10.80 22.63 -3.08
CA ILE A 311 9.83 21.69 -2.53
C ILE A 311 9.08 20.97 -3.66
N VAL A 312 8.62 21.71 -4.68
CA VAL A 312 7.92 21.15 -5.85
C VAL A 312 8.82 20.17 -6.61
N TYR A 313 10.10 20.50 -6.81
CA TYR A 313 11.06 19.61 -7.46
C TYR A 313 11.28 18.32 -6.70
N ASN A 314 11.47 18.41 -5.38
CA ASN A 314 11.62 17.22 -4.54
C ASN A 314 10.37 16.35 -4.57
N LEU A 315 9.17 16.96 -4.49
CA LEU A 315 7.90 16.23 -4.57
C LEU A 315 7.74 15.52 -5.92
N MET A 316 8.13 16.19 -7.03
CA MET A 316 8.11 15.60 -8.36
C MET A 316 9.06 14.39 -8.45
N LEU A 317 10.29 14.50 -7.93
CA LEU A 317 11.25 13.39 -7.90
C LEU A 317 10.73 12.19 -7.09
N PHE A 318 10.13 12.44 -5.92
CA PHE A 318 9.47 11.38 -5.14
C PHE A 318 8.30 10.75 -5.90
N GLY A 319 7.50 11.54 -6.60
CA GLY A 319 6.42 11.05 -7.45
C GLY A 319 6.93 10.13 -8.57
N ILE A 320 8.00 10.52 -9.26
CA ILE A 320 8.65 9.71 -10.30
C ILE A 320 9.18 8.40 -9.71
N LEU A 321 9.86 8.45 -8.56
CA LEU A 321 10.37 7.27 -7.88
C LEU A 321 9.22 6.32 -7.51
N GLY A 322 8.12 6.85 -6.97
CA GLY A 322 6.91 6.07 -6.67
C GLY A 322 6.32 5.38 -7.90
N LEU A 323 6.24 6.11 -9.04
CA LEU A 323 5.77 5.56 -10.31
C LEU A 323 6.70 4.46 -10.84
N LEU A 324 8.02 4.65 -10.77
CA LEU A 324 9.00 3.64 -11.18
C LEU A 324 8.85 2.36 -10.36
N VAL A 325 8.76 2.48 -9.04
CA VAL A 325 8.55 1.33 -8.14
C VAL A 325 7.22 0.64 -8.45
N GLY A 326 6.12 1.40 -8.51
CA GLY A 326 4.78 0.84 -8.75
C GLY A 326 4.57 0.25 -10.14
N ALA A 327 5.29 0.73 -11.17
CA ALA A 327 5.23 0.20 -12.53
C ALA A 327 6.10 -1.04 -12.73
N THR A 328 7.05 -1.32 -11.82
CA THR A 328 8.00 -2.45 -11.94
C THR A 328 7.35 -3.70 -11.36
N PRO A 329 7.15 -4.78 -12.14
CA PRO A 329 6.62 -6.03 -11.60
C PRO A 329 7.67 -6.74 -10.74
N LEU A 330 7.19 -7.54 -9.78
CA LEU A 330 8.04 -8.36 -8.91
C LEU A 330 8.85 -9.40 -9.67
N ARG A 331 8.26 -9.95 -10.75
CA ARG A 331 8.91 -10.96 -11.59
C ARG A 331 9.34 -10.33 -12.91
N ALA A 332 10.61 -10.47 -13.24
CA ALA A 332 11.17 -9.92 -14.49
C ALA A 332 10.54 -10.51 -15.77
N GLU A 333 9.91 -11.68 -15.67
CA GLU A 333 9.24 -12.39 -16.75
C GLU A 333 7.97 -11.67 -17.22
N ASP A 334 7.31 -10.92 -16.32
CA ASP A 334 6.08 -10.19 -16.58
C ASP A 334 6.32 -8.84 -17.30
N LEU A 335 7.57 -8.52 -17.61
CA LEU A 335 7.94 -7.27 -18.29
C LEU A 335 7.83 -7.38 -19.81
N ALA A 336 6.85 -6.68 -20.37
CA ALA A 336 6.83 -6.44 -21.82
C ALA A 336 8.13 -5.75 -22.27
N PRO A 337 8.73 -6.14 -23.42
CA PRO A 337 10.02 -5.58 -23.89
C PRO A 337 10.06 -4.06 -23.98
N GLY A 338 8.94 -3.44 -24.34
CA GLY A 338 8.79 -1.98 -24.39
C GLY A 338 8.88 -1.34 -23.00
N LEU A 339 8.20 -1.89 -22.01
CA LEU A 339 8.19 -1.38 -20.64
C LEU A 339 9.58 -1.49 -19.98
N ARG A 340 10.34 -2.55 -20.29
CA ARG A 340 11.73 -2.71 -19.83
C ARG A 340 12.65 -1.57 -20.30
N ARG A 341 12.44 -1.07 -21.52
CA ARG A 341 13.20 0.08 -22.05
C ARG A 341 12.85 1.37 -21.31
N TRP A 342 11.57 1.61 -21.05
CA TRP A 342 11.11 2.79 -20.31
C TRP A 342 11.58 2.79 -18.85
N LEU A 343 11.55 1.63 -18.18
CA LEU A 343 12.06 1.52 -16.81
C LEU A 343 13.57 1.78 -16.74
N ARG A 344 14.35 1.27 -17.70
CA ARG A 344 15.78 1.58 -17.78
C ARG A 344 16.04 3.07 -18.04
N ALA A 345 15.28 3.69 -18.93
CA ALA A 345 15.43 5.12 -19.23
C ALA A 345 15.11 6.00 -18.00
N GLY A 346 14.13 5.58 -17.17
CA GLY A 346 13.74 6.32 -15.96
C GLY A 346 14.64 6.06 -14.75
N SER A 347 15.50 5.03 -14.79
CA SER A 347 16.44 4.70 -13.71
C SER A 347 17.84 5.32 -13.89
N ILE A 348 18.11 5.96 -15.02
CA ILE A 348 19.34 6.71 -15.31
C ILE A 348 19.10 8.19 -15.06
#